data_8b6a8defa7edeeea15eed93cacb3e606
#
_entry.id   8b6a8defa7edeeea15eed93cacb3e606
#
_cell.length_a   1.000
_cell.length_b   1.000
_cell.length_c   1.000
_cell.angle_alpha   90.00
_cell.angle_beta   90.00
_cell.angle_gamma   90.00
#
_symmetry.space_group_name_H-M   'P 1'
#
loop_
_entity.id
_entity.type
_entity.pdbx_description
1 polymer ?
#
loop_
_entity_poly.entity_id
_entity_poly.type
_entity_poly.pdbx_seq_one_letter_code
_entity_poly.pdbx_strand_id
1 'polypeptide(L)'
;MKKYTLTLILALASLGLYAQTNRNKTIINAALHGWEYEIKAGVNLGGTAPLPFPEEIRSIDGYNPTLSITIEGNMTKWLDTKKKWGIITGLRLENKGMRTKATVKNYNMEIIGYDGNRLKGNWTGGVRTKVQNSYITIPVLAAYKLSPRTTLKLGPYFSYLMDGDFSGHVYEGYLRETNPTGDKINFTNGAIATYDFSGDLRKFQWGVQA
;
A
#
# COMPACT_ATOMS: atom_id res chain seq x y z
N MET A 1 -5.67 19.81 -2.11
CA MET A 1 -5.72 18.47 -2.71
C MET A 1 -7.12 17.85 -2.71
N LYS A 2 -7.92 17.93 -1.63
CA LYS A 2 -9.30 17.37 -1.58
C LYS A 2 -10.28 17.89 -2.65
N LYS A 3 -10.09 19.11 -3.16
CA LYS A 3 -10.97 19.71 -4.19
C LYS A 3 -10.79 19.10 -5.59
N TYR A 4 -9.58 18.67 -5.94
CA TYR A 4 -9.27 18.11 -7.27
C TYR A 4 -9.68 16.64 -7.42
N THR A 5 -9.73 15.89 -6.32
CA THR A 5 -10.23 14.51 -6.35
C THR A 5 -11.73 14.44 -6.58
N LEU A 6 -12.49 15.36 -6.01
CA LEU A 6 -13.94 15.41 -6.21
C LEU A 6 -14.28 15.85 -7.65
N THR A 7 -13.57 16.80 -8.21
CA THR A 7 -13.72 17.24 -9.61
C THR A 7 -13.34 16.15 -10.61
N LEU A 8 -12.32 15.34 -10.32
CA LEU A 8 -11.94 14.22 -11.17
C LEU A 8 -13.02 13.09 -11.17
N ILE A 9 -13.60 12.81 -10.01
CA ILE A 9 -14.70 11.82 -9.89
C ILE A 9 -15.95 12.32 -10.62
N LEU A 10 -16.31 13.61 -10.49
CA LEU A 10 -17.43 14.19 -11.23
C LEU A 10 -17.17 14.24 -12.74
N ALA A 11 -15.95 14.52 -13.19
CA ALA A 11 -15.58 14.50 -14.60
C ALA A 11 -15.66 13.09 -15.20
N LEU A 12 -15.25 12.05 -14.45
CA LEU A 12 -15.38 10.65 -14.86
C LEU A 12 -16.85 10.20 -14.90
N ALA A 13 -17.68 10.66 -13.98
CA ALA A 13 -19.11 10.38 -13.97
C ALA A 13 -19.86 11.09 -15.11
N SER A 14 -19.44 12.30 -15.51
CA SER A 14 -20.06 13.04 -16.62
C SER A 14 -19.72 12.45 -18.00
N LEU A 15 -18.57 11.79 -18.16
CA LEU A 15 -18.21 11.09 -19.41
C LEU A 15 -19.13 9.90 -19.70
N GLY A 16 -19.75 9.31 -18.67
CA GLY A 16 -20.75 8.24 -18.83
C GLY A 16 -22.12 8.70 -19.33
N LEU A 17 -22.43 10.00 -19.22
CA LEU A 17 -23.74 10.54 -19.55
C LEU A 17 -23.88 11.07 -20.99
N TYR A 18 -22.79 11.23 -21.74
CA TYR A 18 -22.81 11.81 -23.10
C TYR A 18 -22.89 10.77 -24.23
N ALA A 19 -23.08 9.48 -23.95
CA ALA A 19 -23.13 8.43 -24.97
C ALA A 19 -24.54 8.17 -25.50
N GLN A 20 -25.18 9.17 -26.06
CA GLN A 20 -26.45 8.94 -26.79
C GLN A 20 -26.45 9.57 -28.18
N THR A 21 -25.93 8.84 -29.15
CA THR A 21 -26.37 8.94 -30.55
C THR A 21 -26.21 7.57 -31.23
N ASN A 22 -27.26 7.10 -31.90
CA ASN A 22 -27.36 5.74 -32.43
C ASN A 22 -26.29 5.35 -33.47
N ARG A 23 -25.60 6.31 -34.09
CA ARG A 23 -24.55 6.08 -35.06
C ARG A 23 -23.22 5.67 -34.42
N ASN A 24 -22.93 6.15 -33.21
CA ASN A 24 -21.74 5.79 -32.46
C ASN A 24 -21.89 4.42 -31.76
N LYS A 25 -23.12 3.95 -31.51
CA LYS A 25 -23.36 2.65 -30.87
C LYS A 25 -22.77 1.48 -31.64
N THR A 26 -22.83 1.52 -32.99
CA THR A 26 -22.34 0.40 -33.81
C THR A 26 -20.80 0.33 -33.81
N ILE A 27 -20.12 1.48 -33.88
CA ILE A 27 -18.66 1.57 -33.86
C ILE A 27 -18.15 1.24 -32.45
N ILE A 28 -18.79 1.77 -31.41
CA ILE A 28 -18.46 1.48 -30.03
C ILE A 28 -18.70 0.00 -29.71
N ASN A 29 -19.84 -0.57 -30.14
CA ASN A 29 -20.13 -1.99 -29.94
C ASN A 29 -19.12 -2.90 -30.68
N ALA A 30 -18.69 -2.53 -31.88
CA ALA A 30 -17.67 -3.28 -32.58
C ALA A 30 -16.29 -3.18 -31.89
N ALA A 31 -15.93 -2.00 -31.39
CA ALA A 31 -14.69 -1.80 -30.64
C ALA A 31 -14.71 -2.49 -29.26
N LEU A 32 -15.88 -2.53 -28.62
CA LEU A 32 -16.08 -3.19 -27.33
C LEU A 32 -16.34 -4.69 -27.44
N HIS A 33 -16.45 -5.23 -28.67
CA HIS A 33 -16.71 -6.65 -28.85
C HIS A 33 -15.62 -7.52 -28.22
N GLY A 34 -16.04 -8.40 -27.30
CA GLY A 34 -15.15 -9.28 -26.53
C GLY A 34 -14.41 -8.60 -25.36
N TRP A 35 -14.76 -7.36 -25.03
CA TRP A 35 -14.31 -6.68 -23.82
C TRP A 35 -15.38 -6.69 -22.75
N GLU A 36 -14.98 -6.90 -21.53
CA GLU A 36 -15.82 -6.76 -20.32
C GLU A 36 -15.15 -5.75 -19.38
N TYR A 37 -15.96 -4.87 -18.79
CA TYR A 37 -15.51 -3.87 -17.83
C TYR A 37 -16.09 -4.17 -16.46
N GLU A 38 -15.27 -4.06 -15.43
CA GLU A 38 -15.64 -4.36 -14.06
C GLU A 38 -15.11 -3.24 -13.14
N ILE A 39 -15.96 -2.73 -12.27
CA ILE A 39 -15.57 -1.80 -11.20
C ILE A 39 -15.77 -2.53 -9.88
N LYS A 40 -14.76 -2.50 -9.03
CA LYS A 40 -14.76 -3.09 -7.69
C LYS A 40 -14.47 -2.02 -6.65
N ALA A 41 -15.15 -2.12 -5.53
CA ALA A 41 -14.78 -1.44 -4.31
C ALA A 41 -14.62 -2.48 -3.21
N GLY A 42 -13.65 -2.29 -2.36
CA GLY A 42 -13.35 -3.24 -1.30
C GLY A 42 -12.63 -2.60 -0.13
N VAL A 43 -12.40 -3.41 0.88
CA VAL A 43 -11.62 -3.05 2.05
C VAL A 43 -10.39 -3.96 2.15
N ASN A 44 -9.26 -3.36 2.49
CA ASN A 44 -8.02 -4.08 2.74
C ASN A 44 -7.78 -4.15 4.25
N LEU A 45 -7.53 -5.34 4.73
CA LEU A 45 -6.94 -5.60 6.04
C LEU A 45 -5.54 -6.15 5.78
N GLY A 46 -4.54 -5.38 6.09
CA GLY A 46 -3.19 -5.82 5.76
C GLY A 46 -2.14 -5.20 6.64
N GLY A 47 -0.94 -5.70 6.48
CA GLY A 47 0.25 -5.20 7.11
C GLY A 47 1.47 -5.59 6.32
N THR A 48 2.59 -5.02 6.73
CA THR A 48 3.89 -5.27 6.13
C THR A 48 4.79 -5.91 7.18
N ALA A 49 5.46 -6.97 6.84
CA ALA A 49 6.53 -7.54 7.66
C ALA A 49 7.83 -7.53 6.87
N PRO A 50 8.95 -7.11 7.46
CA PRO A 50 10.26 -7.27 6.83
C PRO A 50 10.60 -8.77 6.76
N LEU A 51 11.14 -9.20 5.62
CA LEU A 51 11.64 -10.56 5.44
C LEU A 51 13.07 -10.48 4.86
N PRO A 52 14.08 -11.08 5.52
CA PRO A 52 14.02 -11.73 6.82
C PRO A 52 13.73 -10.76 7.97
N PHE A 53 13.28 -11.30 9.10
CA PHE A 53 13.04 -10.49 10.30
C PHE A 53 14.38 -9.92 10.81
N PRO A 54 14.51 -8.60 11.03
CA PRO A 54 15.71 -8.03 11.57
C PRO A 54 16.05 -8.60 12.96
N GLU A 55 17.31 -8.95 13.18
CA GLU A 55 17.79 -9.53 14.46
C GLU A 55 17.63 -8.57 15.63
N GLU A 56 17.52 -7.29 15.35
CA GLU A 56 17.33 -6.24 16.34
C GLU A 56 15.95 -6.24 16.96
N ILE A 57 14.95 -6.81 16.28
CA ILE A 57 13.59 -6.95 16.81
C ILE A 57 13.53 -8.13 17.77
N ARG A 58 13.30 -7.86 19.05
CA ARG A 58 13.24 -8.87 20.11
C ARG A 58 11.83 -9.41 20.34
N SER A 59 10.85 -8.54 20.28
CA SER A 59 9.44 -8.94 20.39
C SER A 59 8.55 -8.00 19.60
N ILE A 60 7.43 -8.54 19.11
CA ILE A 60 6.31 -7.75 18.62
C ILE A 60 5.26 -7.75 19.72
N ASP A 61 5.10 -6.58 20.37
CA ASP A 61 4.24 -6.43 21.55
C ASP A 61 2.80 -6.07 21.15
N GLY A 62 2.60 -5.68 19.89
CA GLY A 62 1.28 -5.38 19.36
C GLY A 62 1.30 -5.14 17.85
N TYR A 63 0.24 -5.62 17.21
CA TYR A 63 0.01 -5.44 15.79
C TYR A 63 -1.46 -5.06 15.57
N ASN A 64 -1.67 -3.93 14.93
CA ASN A 64 -3.01 -3.44 14.60
C ASN A 64 -3.07 -3.06 13.11
N PRO A 65 -3.64 -3.93 12.27
CA PRO A 65 -3.87 -3.63 10.87
C PRO A 65 -4.89 -2.49 10.75
N THR A 66 -4.62 -1.54 9.87
CA THR A 66 -5.57 -0.45 9.60
C THR A 66 -6.52 -0.89 8.49
N LEU A 67 -7.80 -0.67 8.72
CA LEU A 67 -8.81 -0.83 7.67
C LEU A 67 -8.58 0.23 6.59
N SER A 68 -8.42 -0.21 5.37
CA SER A 68 -8.12 0.65 4.22
C SER A 68 -9.08 0.37 3.08
N ILE A 69 -9.34 1.38 2.25
CA ILE A 69 -10.26 1.27 1.11
C ILE A 69 -9.46 1.00 -0.15
N THR A 70 -10.03 0.18 -1.04
CA THR A 70 -9.54 -0.03 -2.40
C THR A 70 -10.66 0.19 -3.40
N ILE A 71 -10.30 0.79 -4.54
CA ILE A 71 -11.18 0.94 -5.71
C ILE A 71 -10.39 0.45 -6.91
N GLU A 72 -11.00 -0.41 -7.72
CA GLU A 72 -10.35 -1.03 -8.87
C GLU A 72 -11.29 -0.99 -10.07
N GLY A 73 -10.78 -0.52 -11.21
CA GLY A 73 -11.43 -0.62 -12.51
C GLY A 73 -10.65 -1.58 -13.40
N ASN A 74 -11.30 -2.61 -13.90
CA ASN A 74 -10.69 -3.63 -14.74
C ASN A 74 -11.34 -3.70 -16.11
N MET A 75 -10.54 -4.07 -17.10
CA MET A 75 -10.98 -4.48 -18.42
C MET A 75 -10.48 -5.90 -18.70
N THR A 76 -11.37 -6.75 -19.18
CA THR A 76 -11.09 -8.12 -19.55
C THR A 76 -11.25 -8.28 -21.05
N LYS A 77 -10.23 -8.78 -21.73
CA LYS A 77 -10.31 -9.23 -23.14
C LYS A 77 -10.38 -10.73 -23.17
N TRP A 78 -11.51 -11.27 -23.63
CA TRP A 78 -11.67 -12.70 -23.87
C TRP A 78 -11.00 -13.08 -25.20
N LEU A 79 -10.18 -14.13 -25.17
CA LEU A 79 -9.37 -14.58 -26.32
C LEU A 79 -10.12 -15.58 -27.20
N ASP A 80 -11.11 -16.26 -26.63
CA ASP A 80 -11.90 -17.28 -27.32
C ASP A 80 -13.39 -16.91 -27.35
N THR A 81 -14.09 -17.44 -28.35
CA THR A 81 -15.55 -17.22 -28.54
C THR A 81 -16.39 -17.80 -27.41
N LYS A 82 -15.89 -18.83 -26.72
CA LYS A 82 -16.53 -19.45 -25.55
C LYS A 82 -16.24 -18.70 -24.24
N LYS A 83 -15.47 -17.62 -24.31
CA LYS A 83 -15.05 -16.82 -23.16
C LYS A 83 -14.46 -17.64 -22.01
N LYS A 84 -13.61 -18.63 -22.34
CA LYS A 84 -12.94 -19.47 -21.34
C LYS A 84 -11.62 -18.84 -20.88
N TRP A 85 -10.84 -18.29 -21.80
CA TRP A 85 -9.56 -17.65 -21.51
C TRP A 85 -9.62 -16.16 -21.77
N GLY A 86 -9.05 -15.38 -20.87
CA GLY A 86 -8.99 -13.94 -21.02
C GLY A 86 -7.74 -13.34 -20.39
N ILE A 87 -7.49 -12.10 -20.72
CA ILE A 87 -6.47 -11.25 -20.09
C ILE A 87 -7.19 -10.10 -19.42
N ILE A 88 -6.84 -9.85 -18.17
CA ILE A 88 -7.38 -8.74 -17.38
C ILE A 88 -6.26 -7.76 -17.13
N THR A 89 -6.54 -6.50 -17.33
CA THR A 89 -5.72 -5.39 -16.84
C THR A 89 -6.62 -4.29 -16.33
N GLY A 90 -6.05 -3.35 -15.60
CA GLY A 90 -6.85 -2.27 -15.01
C GLY A 90 -6.04 -1.32 -14.17
N LEU A 91 -6.74 -0.58 -13.36
CA LEU A 91 -6.17 0.37 -12.43
C LEU A 91 -6.81 0.19 -11.06
N ARG A 92 -5.97 0.04 -10.03
CA ARG A 92 -6.40 -0.06 -8.63
C ARG A 92 -5.77 1.07 -7.84
N LEU A 93 -6.60 1.77 -7.11
CA LEU A 93 -6.18 2.70 -6.06
C LEU A 93 -6.39 2.01 -4.72
N GLU A 94 -5.32 1.83 -3.96
CA GLU A 94 -5.38 1.13 -2.70
C GLU A 94 -4.55 1.83 -1.62
N ASN A 95 -5.09 1.81 -0.41
CA ASN A 95 -4.36 2.22 0.78
C ASN A 95 -4.01 0.97 1.59
N LYS A 96 -2.81 0.98 2.18
CA LYS A 96 -2.34 -0.06 3.11
C LYS A 96 -1.78 0.62 4.34
N GLY A 97 -2.19 0.17 5.51
CA GLY A 97 -1.73 0.75 6.75
C GLY A 97 -1.67 -0.25 7.88
N MET A 98 -0.79 0.03 8.83
CA MET A 98 -0.66 -0.72 10.06
C MET A 98 -0.07 0.14 11.16
N ARG A 99 -0.29 -0.29 12.39
CA ARG A 99 0.41 0.21 13.57
C ARG A 99 1.00 -0.97 14.32
N THR A 100 2.27 -0.85 14.69
CA THR A 100 2.95 -1.90 15.45
C THR A 100 3.57 -1.33 16.71
N LYS A 101 3.68 -2.19 17.71
CA LYS A 101 4.53 -1.99 18.88
C LYS A 101 5.53 -3.11 18.91
N ALA A 102 6.78 -2.79 19.13
CA ALA A 102 7.84 -3.78 19.24
C ALA A 102 8.88 -3.32 20.25
N THR A 103 9.60 -4.28 20.78
CA THR A 103 10.81 -4.04 21.57
C THR A 103 12.02 -4.39 20.71
N VAL A 104 12.96 -3.46 20.60
CA VAL A 104 14.17 -3.61 19.80
C VAL A 104 15.44 -3.49 20.65
N LYS A 105 16.55 -4.05 20.16
CA LYS A 105 17.87 -3.95 20.77
C LYS A 105 18.92 -3.64 19.72
N ASN A 106 19.70 -2.57 19.96
CA ASN A 106 20.77 -2.09 19.08
C ASN A 106 20.26 -1.75 17.65
N TYR A 107 19.03 -1.29 17.52
CA TYR A 107 18.46 -0.89 16.24
C TYR A 107 19.07 0.45 15.79
N ASN A 108 19.82 0.45 14.70
CA ASN A 108 20.44 1.66 14.17
C ASN A 108 19.37 2.56 13.55
N MET A 109 19.20 3.75 14.11
CA MET A 109 18.19 4.70 13.66
C MET A 109 18.56 6.14 14.01
N GLU A 110 17.91 7.06 13.34
CA GLU A 110 17.92 8.48 13.67
C GLU A 110 16.62 8.84 14.40
N ILE A 111 16.73 9.46 15.55
CA ILE A 111 15.61 9.96 16.32
C ILE A 111 15.64 11.49 16.39
N ILE A 112 14.45 12.08 16.48
CA ILE A 112 14.26 13.52 16.55
C ILE A 112 13.71 13.83 17.95
N GLY A 113 14.48 14.57 18.74
CA GLY A 113 14.10 15.03 20.06
C GLY A 113 13.02 16.12 20.01
N TYR A 114 12.48 16.47 21.17
CA TYR A 114 11.49 17.56 21.30
C TYR A 114 12.03 18.93 20.89
N ASP A 115 13.32 19.12 20.98
CA ASP A 115 14.05 20.33 20.59
C ASP A 115 14.36 20.40 19.10
N GLY A 116 13.93 19.36 18.34
CA GLY A 116 14.21 19.21 16.91
C GLY A 116 15.61 18.68 16.59
N ASN A 117 16.44 18.41 17.60
CA ASN A 117 17.76 17.84 17.40
C ASN A 117 17.66 16.41 16.92
N ARG A 118 18.49 16.07 15.93
CA ARG A 118 18.59 14.74 15.36
C ARG A 118 19.76 13.99 16.00
N LEU A 119 19.45 12.83 16.56
CA LEU A 119 20.42 11.96 17.21
C LEU A 119 20.44 10.62 16.46
N LYS A 120 21.61 10.28 15.92
CA LYS A 120 21.83 9.00 15.24
C LYS A 120 22.56 8.04 16.15
N GLY A 121 22.05 6.82 16.26
CA GLY A 121 22.68 5.83 17.14
C GLY A 121 21.92 4.50 17.15
N ASN A 122 22.27 3.69 18.14
CA ASN A 122 21.68 2.36 18.34
C ASN A 122 20.64 2.41 19.46
N TRP A 123 19.36 2.30 19.08
CA TRP A 123 18.26 2.32 20.03
C TRP A 123 18.05 0.95 20.66
N THR A 124 17.80 0.95 21.95
CA THR A 124 17.36 -0.23 22.70
C THR A 124 16.17 0.19 23.57
N GLY A 125 14.99 -0.39 23.32
CA GLY A 125 13.75 -0.04 24.02
C GLY A 125 12.52 -0.26 23.19
N GLY A 126 11.41 0.35 23.59
CA GLY A 126 10.15 0.27 22.88
C GLY A 126 10.13 1.17 21.63
N VAL A 127 9.47 0.68 20.59
CA VAL A 127 9.18 1.43 19.35
C VAL A 127 7.69 1.28 19.01
N ARG A 128 7.08 2.37 18.59
CA ARG A 128 5.76 2.36 17.95
C ARG A 128 5.91 2.88 16.54
N THR A 129 5.47 2.08 15.60
CA THR A 129 5.53 2.41 14.18
C THR A 129 4.12 2.56 13.61
N LYS A 130 3.94 3.57 12.80
CA LYS A 130 2.77 3.78 11.95
C LYS A 130 3.23 3.73 10.51
N VAL A 131 2.60 2.89 9.70
CA VAL A 131 2.78 2.83 8.25
C VAL A 131 1.45 3.15 7.61
N GLN A 132 1.45 4.05 6.62
CA GLN A 132 0.26 4.39 5.83
C GLN A 132 0.69 4.75 4.43
N ASN A 133 0.44 3.85 3.50
CA ASN A 133 0.89 3.96 2.12
C ASN A 133 -0.29 3.93 1.16
N SER A 134 -0.25 4.80 0.15
CA SER A 134 -1.22 4.88 -0.94
C SER A 134 -0.56 4.49 -2.25
N TYR A 135 -1.16 3.53 -2.94
CA TYR A 135 -0.61 2.96 -4.18
C TYR A 135 -1.57 3.12 -5.35
N ILE A 136 -1.00 3.33 -6.51
CA ILE A 136 -1.63 3.04 -7.79
C ILE A 136 -1.06 1.73 -8.31
N THR A 137 -1.93 0.77 -8.65
CA THR A 137 -1.55 -0.59 -9.01
C THR A 137 -2.15 -0.97 -10.35
N ILE A 138 -1.35 -1.58 -11.20
CA ILE A 138 -1.76 -2.13 -12.49
C ILE A 138 -1.66 -3.65 -12.40
N PRO A 139 -2.78 -4.38 -12.34
CA PRO A 139 -2.80 -5.83 -12.45
C PRO A 139 -2.70 -6.27 -13.91
N VAL A 140 -2.03 -7.39 -14.15
CA VAL A 140 -1.99 -8.08 -15.44
C VAL A 140 -2.25 -9.56 -15.19
N LEU A 141 -3.50 -9.99 -15.38
CA LEU A 141 -3.94 -11.30 -14.94
C LEU A 141 -4.40 -12.15 -16.12
N ALA A 142 -4.06 -13.43 -16.10
CA ALA A 142 -4.75 -14.44 -16.87
C ALA A 142 -6.08 -14.79 -16.17
N ALA A 143 -7.15 -14.85 -16.93
CA ALA A 143 -8.46 -15.27 -16.47
C ALA A 143 -8.83 -16.62 -17.10
N TYR A 144 -9.30 -17.53 -16.27
CA TYR A 144 -9.84 -18.81 -16.73
C TYR A 144 -11.22 -19.05 -16.13
N LYS A 145 -12.22 -19.15 -17.00
CA LYS A 145 -13.61 -19.38 -16.60
C LYS A 145 -13.88 -20.86 -16.42
N LEU A 146 -13.94 -21.30 -15.18
CA LEU A 146 -14.24 -22.70 -14.81
C LEU A 146 -15.72 -23.03 -15.03
N SER A 147 -16.62 -22.12 -14.67
CA SER A 147 -18.05 -22.25 -14.81
C SER A 147 -18.69 -20.89 -15.11
N PRO A 148 -20.00 -20.82 -15.44
CA PRO A 148 -20.66 -19.53 -15.63
C PRO A 148 -20.56 -18.57 -14.44
N ARG A 149 -20.32 -19.12 -13.22
CA ARG A 149 -20.26 -18.35 -11.97
C ARG A 149 -18.85 -18.24 -11.38
N THR A 150 -17.87 -18.99 -11.89
CA THR A 150 -16.53 -19.08 -11.30
C THR A 150 -15.46 -18.78 -12.33
N THR A 151 -14.66 -17.77 -12.06
CA THR A 151 -13.49 -17.40 -12.87
C THR A 151 -12.27 -17.36 -11.96
N LEU A 152 -11.23 -18.11 -12.33
CA LEU A 152 -9.90 -18.00 -11.71
C LEU A 152 -9.15 -16.86 -12.38
N LYS A 153 -8.46 -16.08 -11.57
CA LYS A 153 -7.64 -14.96 -12.02
C LYS A 153 -6.27 -15.10 -11.36
N LEU A 154 -5.19 -15.09 -12.14
CA LEU A 154 -3.83 -15.22 -11.62
C LEU A 154 -2.88 -14.41 -12.48
N GLY A 155 -1.97 -13.69 -11.84
CA GLY A 155 -0.92 -12.97 -12.55
C GLY A 155 -0.19 -11.94 -11.70
N PRO A 156 0.81 -11.27 -12.29
CA PRO A 156 1.55 -10.22 -11.62
C PRO A 156 0.74 -8.93 -11.49
N TYR A 157 1.16 -8.11 -10.54
CA TYR A 157 0.75 -6.71 -10.44
C TYR A 157 1.97 -5.82 -10.21
N PHE A 158 1.86 -4.58 -10.64
CA PHE A 158 2.87 -3.55 -10.49
C PHE A 158 2.25 -2.36 -9.78
N SER A 159 2.89 -1.90 -8.70
CA SER A 159 2.40 -0.81 -7.88
C SER A 159 3.41 0.32 -7.79
N TYR A 160 2.91 1.55 -7.85
CA TYR A 160 3.67 2.76 -7.60
C TYR A 160 3.15 3.44 -6.33
N LEU A 161 4.05 3.78 -5.42
CA LEU A 161 3.75 4.51 -4.20
C LEU A 161 3.51 5.98 -4.53
N MET A 162 2.27 6.44 -4.35
CA MET A 162 1.89 7.84 -4.55
C MET A 162 2.14 8.69 -3.32
N ASP A 163 1.85 8.12 -2.15
CA ASP A 163 2.03 8.76 -0.86
C ASP A 163 2.37 7.71 0.18
N GLY A 164 3.36 7.99 1.04
CA GLY A 164 3.85 7.05 2.02
C GLY A 164 4.24 7.74 3.31
N ASP A 165 3.74 7.21 4.43
CA ASP A 165 4.09 7.58 5.79
C ASP A 165 4.64 6.34 6.49
N PHE A 166 5.91 6.40 6.89
CA PHE A 166 6.56 5.42 7.75
C PHE A 166 7.22 6.15 8.90
N SER A 167 6.43 6.44 9.91
CA SER A 167 6.82 7.25 11.05
C SER A 167 6.53 6.54 12.37
N GLY A 168 7.05 7.08 13.44
CA GLY A 168 6.80 6.53 14.75
C GLY A 168 7.48 7.27 15.89
N HIS A 169 7.52 6.63 17.04
CA HIS A 169 8.22 7.13 18.20
C HIS A 169 8.84 6.01 19.01
N VAL A 170 9.92 6.35 19.68
CA VAL A 170 10.63 5.51 20.63
C VAL A 170 10.22 5.91 22.06
N TYR A 171 10.21 4.94 22.97
CA TYR A 171 9.83 5.15 24.37
C TYR A 171 10.50 4.10 25.28
N GLU A 172 10.70 4.45 26.54
CA GLU A 172 11.22 3.54 27.58
C GLU A 172 12.48 2.77 27.15
N GLY A 173 13.57 3.49 26.96
CA GLY A 173 14.80 2.89 26.49
C GLY A 173 15.99 3.83 26.54
N TYR A 174 17.00 3.53 25.78
CA TYR A 174 18.20 4.36 25.64
C TYR A 174 18.75 4.31 24.22
N LEU A 175 19.32 5.43 23.80
CA LEU A 175 20.13 5.53 22.58
C LEU A 175 21.60 5.43 22.94
N ARG A 176 22.38 4.65 22.20
CA ARG A 176 23.83 4.71 22.23
C ARG A 176 24.35 5.44 21.01
N GLU A 177 25.12 6.48 21.22
CA GLU A 177 25.73 7.22 20.12
C GLU A 177 26.80 6.38 19.43
N THR A 178 26.92 6.57 18.13
CA THR A 178 28.01 6.05 17.26
C THR A 178 28.09 4.53 17.16
N ASN A 179 28.06 3.79 18.28
CA ASN A 179 28.26 2.33 18.28
C ASN A 179 27.50 1.65 19.44
N PRO A 180 27.36 0.30 19.42
CA PRO A 180 26.62 -0.44 20.46
C PRO A 180 27.18 -0.35 21.89
N THR A 181 28.39 0.17 22.06
CA THR A 181 29.08 0.34 23.36
C THR A 181 29.27 1.80 23.77
N GLY A 182 28.84 2.76 22.92
CA GLY A 182 28.95 4.20 23.18
C GLY A 182 28.14 4.69 24.38
N ASP A 183 28.23 5.97 24.65
CA ASP A 183 27.52 6.62 25.75
C ASP A 183 25.99 6.46 25.61
N LYS A 184 25.33 6.36 26.75
CA LYS A 184 23.88 6.15 26.79
C LYS A 184 23.15 7.45 27.03
N ILE A 185 22.20 7.76 26.18
CA ILE A 185 21.20 8.78 26.39
C ILE A 185 19.89 8.05 26.78
N ASN A 186 19.47 8.21 28.03
CA ASN A 186 18.31 7.51 28.56
C ASN A 186 17.02 8.27 28.26
N PHE A 187 15.99 7.54 27.84
CA PHE A 187 14.62 8.00 27.60
C PHE A 187 13.69 7.30 28.62
N THR A 188 13.60 7.87 29.79
CA THR A 188 12.77 7.37 30.90
C THR A 188 11.71 8.40 31.28
N ASN A 189 10.72 8.01 32.10
CA ASN A 189 9.68 8.90 32.63
C ASN A 189 8.81 9.58 31.56
N GLY A 190 8.48 8.84 30.49
CA GLY A 190 7.61 9.36 29.43
C GLY A 190 8.31 10.21 28.39
N ALA A 191 9.64 10.30 28.41
CA ALA A 191 10.40 10.91 27.32
C ALA A 191 10.18 10.12 26.03
N ILE A 192 9.77 10.82 24.97
CA ILE A 192 9.45 10.27 23.66
C ILE A 192 10.30 11.03 22.64
N ALA A 193 10.91 10.31 21.71
CA ALA A 193 11.49 10.92 20.51
C ALA A 193 10.83 10.28 19.27
N THR A 194 10.73 11.05 18.21
CA THR A 194 10.10 10.60 16.97
C THR A 194 11.14 10.14 15.96
N TYR A 195 10.70 9.38 14.98
CA TYR A 195 11.49 9.02 13.82
C TYR A 195 10.62 9.00 12.55
N ASP A 196 11.24 9.22 11.41
CA ASP A 196 10.58 9.27 10.11
C ASP A 196 11.47 8.62 9.05
N PHE A 197 10.99 7.52 8.49
CA PHE A 197 11.60 6.78 7.39
C PHE A 197 10.77 6.84 6.11
N SER A 198 9.85 7.80 6.00
CA SER A 198 8.99 7.95 4.82
C SER A 198 9.79 8.14 3.54
N GLY A 199 10.97 8.78 3.65
CA GLY A 199 11.89 9.00 2.53
C GLY A 199 12.57 7.74 2.00
N ASP A 200 12.64 6.68 2.81
CA ASP A 200 13.32 5.43 2.48
C ASP A 200 12.39 4.39 1.84
N LEU A 201 11.10 4.73 1.69
CA LEU A 201 10.12 3.83 1.12
C LEU A 201 10.38 3.59 -0.37
N ARG A 202 10.34 2.31 -0.78
CA ARG A 202 10.45 1.93 -2.18
C ARG A 202 9.23 2.41 -2.96
N LYS A 203 9.47 3.18 -4.03
CA LYS A 203 8.41 3.73 -4.87
C LYS A 203 7.75 2.68 -5.75
N PHE A 204 8.51 1.67 -6.19
CA PHE A 204 7.99 0.60 -7.06
C PHE A 204 7.94 -0.73 -6.32
N GLN A 205 6.82 -1.41 -6.47
CA GLN A 205 6.58 -2.74 -5.92
C GLN A 205 5.96 -3.61 -7.00
N TRP A 206 6.18 -4.89 -6.91
CA TRP A 206 5.53 -5.90 -7.74
C TRP A 206 5.24 -7.15 -6.93
N GLY A 207 4.32 -7.93 -7.40
CA GLY A 207 3.94 -9.18 -6.75
C GLY A 207 3.04 -10.01 -7.62
N VAL A 208 2.53 -11.09 -7.07
CA VAL A 208 1.59 -11.99 -7.71
C VAL A 208 0.30 -11.97 -6.90
N GLN A 209 -0.84 -12.03 -7.59
CA GLN A 209 -2.17 -12.12 -7.00
C GLN A 209 -3.01 -13.19 -7.69
N ALA A 210 -3.92 -13.79 -6.94
CA ALA A 210 -4.88 -14.78 -7.38
C ALA A 210 -6.29 -14.44 -6.87
#